data_17180dde0f0704e666cadeccf26f0174
#
_entry.id   17180dde0f0704e666cadeccf26f0174
#
_cell.length_a   1.000
_cell.length_b   1.000
_cell.length_c   1.000
_cell.angle_alpha   90.00
_cell.angle_beta   90.00
_cell.angle_gamma   90.00
#
_symmetry.space_group_name_H-M   'P 1'
#
loop_
_entity.id
_entity.type
_entity.pdbx_description
1 polymer ?
#
loop_
_entity_poly.entity_id
_entity_poly.type
_entity_poly.pdbx_seq_one_letter_code
_entity_poly.pdbx_strand_id
1 'polypeptide(L)'
;MDKTLVILAAGMGSRYGGLKQIDPVGPNNSIIIDYSVYDAIKCGFNKVVFIIKKENEQLFREVIGDKVAKFVKVEYVYQSTDMLPSGFSVPADRVKPWGTAHAIYCCKGKVNEPFMVINSDDFYGRGASENISNWIENTDFSGDKKKFAMSAYFLKNTLTENGTVSRGVCDVDENGQLKDVIERTKIMRVDGKISFTEDEKTWTELPEDCVCSMNCWGFPADVIDEIESYFIDFLKNEVPENPLKSEFYLPFLVRDLLSENKCTVDVLETKDKWFGVTYKEDKPDVVKSVQALVDGGAYPAELWK
;
A
#
# COMPACT_ATOMS: atom_id res chain seq x y z
N MET A 1 2.28 -22.48 3.33
CA MET A 1 1.04 -21.88 2.73
C MET A 1 1.46 -20.98 1.61
N ASP A 2 0.72 -20.96 0.47
CA ASP A 2 0.97 -20.02 -0.60
C ASP A 2 0.55 -18.61 -0.16
N LYS A 3 1.38 -17.62 -0.48
CA LYS A 3 1.17 -16.20 -0.13
C LYS A 3 1.56 -15.32 -1.31
N THR A 4 0.70 -14.35 -1.65
CA THR A 4 0.95 -13.41 -2.75
C THR A 4 1.31 -12.02 -2.22
N LEU A 5 2.33 -11.40 -2.79
CA LEU A 5 2.56 -9.97 -2.70
C LEU A 5 1.85 -9.27 -3.87
N VAL A 6 0.92 -8.37 -3.57
CA VAL A 6 0.22 -7.53 -4.54
C VAL A 6 0.75 -6.10 -4.46
N ILE A 7 1.21 -5.56 -5.59
CA ILE A 7 1.85 -4.24 -5.67
C ILE A 7 1.00 -3.30 -6.50
N LEU A 8 0.55 -2.21 -5.88
CA LEU A 8 -0.24 -1.16 -6.52
C LEU A 8 0.67 -0.23 -7.33
N ALA A 9 0.77 -0.45 -8.64
CA ALA A 9 1.67 0.28 -9.54
C ALA A 9 0.97 0.92 -10.75
N ALA A 10 -0.37 0.99 -10.76
CA ALA A 10 -1.14 1.64 -11.81
C ALA A 10 -1.30 3.16 -11.63
N GLY A 11 -0.87 3.72 -10.51
CA GLY A 11 -0.93 5.14 -10.21
C GLY A 11 -0.11 5.98 -11.20
N MET A 12 -0.61 7.20 -11.51
CA MET A 12 -0.05 8.03 -12.58
C MET A 12 1.21 8.83 -12.17
N GLY A 13 1.61 8.83 -10.91
CA GLY A 13 2.81 9.59 -10.46
C GLY A 13 2.80 11.06 -10.91
N SER A 14 1.61 11.69 -11.01
CA SER A 14 1.40 12.98 -11.66
C SER A 14 2.26 14.12 -11.11
N ARG A 15 2.67 14.04 -9.85
CA ARG A 15 3.54 15.02 -9.19
C ARG A 15 5.02 14.84 -9.49
N TYR A 16 5.43 13.66 -9.94
CA TYR A 16 6.84 13.33 -10.23
C TYR A 16 7.24 13.63 -11.68
N GLY A 17 6.26 13.74 -12.58
CA GLY A 17 6.48 14.00 -14.00
C GLY A 17 7.01 12.81 -14.80
N GLY A 18 6.78 11.58 -14.32
CA GLY A 18 7.18 10.32 -14.96
C GLY A 18 6.78 9.09 -14.13
N LEU A 19 7.22 7.91 -14.55
CA LEU A 19 7.01 6.66 -13.81
C LEU A 19 8.01 6.57 -12.64
N LYS A 20 7.69 7.21 -11.53
CA LYS A 20 8.53 7.26 -10.33
C LYS A 20 8.85 5.88 -9.73
N GLN A 21 7.97 4.90 -9.97
CA GLN A 21 8.09 3.53 -9.47
C GLN A 21 9.32 2.78 -10.00
N ILE A 22 9.86 3.23 -11.14
CA ILE A 22 11.02 2.62 -11.80
C ILE A 22 12.28 3.49 -11.79
N ASP A 23 12.26 4.59 -11.02
CA ASP A 23 13.43 5.47 -10.91
C ASP A 23 14.45 4.86 -9.93
N PRO A 24 15.71 4.65 -10.32
CA PRO A 24 16.72 4.03 -9.46
C PRO A 24 16.99 4.83 -8.19
N VAL A 25 17.06 4.10 -7.07
CA VAL A 25 17.34 4.65 -5.73
C VAL A 25 18.50 3.97 -5.01
N GLY A 26 19.01 2.87 -5.52
CA GLY A 26 20.08 2.10 -4.88
C GLY A 26 21.13 1.56 -5.84
N PRO A 27 22.08 0.75 -5.32
CA PRO A 27 23.15 0.14 -6.12
C PRO A 27 22.60 -0.70 -7.28
N ASN A 28 23.38 -0.79 -8.37
CA ASN A 28 23.03 -1.58 -9.56
C ASN A 28 21.69 -1.20 -10.18
N ASN A 29 21.31 0.08 -10.09
CA ASN A 29 20.03 0.62 -10.57
C ASN A 29 18.81 -0.05 -9.91
N SER A 30 18.94 -0.48 -8.66
CA SER A 30 17.80 -1.00 -7.92
C SER A 30 16.77 0.11 -7.64
N ILE A 31 15.50 -0.24 -7.77
CA ILE A 31 14.35 0.63 -7.53
C ILE A 31 13.69 0.28 -6.18
N ILE A 32 12.82 1.13 -5.66
CA ILE A 32 12.15 0.87 -4.36
C ILE A 32 11.45 -0.49 -4.33
N ILE A 33 10.74 -0.84 -5.41
CA ILE A 33 10.02 -2.12 -5.52
C ILE A 33 10.96 -3.33 -5.38
N ASP A 34 12.22 -3.24 -5.86
CA ASP A 34 13.18 -4.34 -5.74
C ASP A 34 13.36 -4.75 -4.28
N TYR A 35 13.46 -3.81 -3.35
CA TYR A 35 13.62 -4.06 -1.91
C TYR A 35 12.36 -4.68 -1.30
N SER A 36 11.19 -4.15 -1.63
CA SER A 36 9.92 -4.68 -1.13
C SER A 36 9.67 -6.12 -1.61
N VAL A 37 9.99 -6.42 -2.88
CA VAL A 37 9.86 -7.79 -3.42
C VAL A 37 10.92 -8.71 -2.80
N TYR A 38 12.16 -8.23 -2.64
CA TYR A 38 13.23 -9.00 -1.99
C TYR A 38 12.83 -9.41 -0.59
N ASP A 39 12.34 -8.48 0.22
CA ASP A 39 11.89 -8.74 1.58
C ASP A 39 10.72 -9.72 1.63
N ALA A 40 9.72 -9.55 0.77
CA ALA A 40 8.59 -10.47 0.69
C ALA A 40 9.02 -11.89 0.33
N ILE A 41 9.93 -12.07 -0.64
CA ILE A 41 10.48 -13.40 -0.99
C ILE A 41 11.20 -14.01 0.22
N LYS A 42 12.01 -13.23 0.95
CA LYS A 42 12.70 -13.69 2.16
C LYS A 42 11.75 -14.07 3.28
N CYS A 43 10.55 -13.47 3.31
CA CYS A 43 9.48 -13.80 4.26
C CYS A 43 8.53 -14.90 3.73
N GLY A 44 8.86 -15.56 2.62
CA GLY A 44 8.14 -16.74 2.11
C GLY A 44 6.96 -16.45 1.20
N PHE A 45 6.81 -15.21 0.70
CA PHE A 45 5.87 -14.95 -0.39
C PHE A 45 6.40 -15.62 -1.67
N ASN A 46 5.57 -16.43 -2.31
CA ASN A 46 5.95 -17.26 -3.45
C ASN A 46 5.31 -16.83 -4.78
N LYS A 47 4.57 -15.73 -4.75
CA LYS A 47 3.99 -15.09 -5.92
C LYS A 47 4.00 -13.57 -5.76
N VAL A 48 4.25 -12.85 -6.85
CA VAL A 48 4.15 -11.39 -6.93
C VAL A 48 3.18 -11.04 -8.05
N VAL A 49 2.22 -10.17 -7.74
CA VAL A 49 1.26 -9.62 -8.70
C VAL A 49 1.49 -8.11 -8.80
N PHE A 50 1.89 -7.65 -9.99
CA PHE A 50 1.98 -6.23 -10.29
C PHE A 50 0.66 -5.74 -10.88
N ILE A 51 -0.02 -4.84 -10.19
CA ILE A 51 -1.19 -4.12 -10.74
C ILE A 51 -0.66 -2.88 -11.45
N ILE A 52 -0.74 -2.87 -12.77
CA ILE A 52 -0.19 -1.85 -13.65
C ILE A 52 -1.22 -1.38 -14.66
N LYS A 53 -0.91 -0.33 -15.40
CA LYS A 53 -1.60 -0.04 -16.66
C LYS A 53 -1.05 -0.93 -17.77
N LYS A 54 -1.92 -1.37 -18.68
CA LYS A 54 -1.53 -2.27 -19.79
C LYS A 54 -0.38 -1.72 -20.64
N GLU A 55 -0.39 -0.42 -20.89
CA GLU A 55 0.66 0.26 -21.68
C GLU A 55 2.03 0.24 -21.03
N ASN A 56 2.12 0.01 -19.72
CA ASN A 56 3.38 -0.04 -18.98
C ASN A 56 3.96 -1.46 -18.84
N GLU A 57 3.29 -2.50 -19.32
CA GLU A 57 3.70 -3.89 -19.12
C GLU A 57 5.12 -4.18 -19.59
N GLN A 58 5.44 -3.80 -20.85
CA GLN A 58 6.76 -4.03 -21.42
C GLN A 58 7.86 -3.43 -20.53
N LEU A 59 7.68 -2.18 -20.12
CA LEU A 59 8.63 -1.47 -19.27
C LEU A 59 8.78 -2.12 -17.89
N PHE A 60 7.66 -2.52 -17.26
CA PHE A 60 7.73 -3.23 -15.97
C PHE A 60 8.42 -4.59 -16.08
N ARG A 61 8.22 -5.32 -17.16
CA ARG A 61 8.94 -6.57 -17.41
C ARG A 61 10.45 -6.35 -17.47
N GLU A 62 10.88 -5.39 -18.29
CA GLU A 62 12.30 -5.07 -18.50
C GLU A 62 12.99 -4.58 -17.23
N VAL A 63 12.33 -3.70 -16.48
CA VAL A 63 12.94 -3.06 -15.30
C VAL A 63 12.97 -3.98 -14.09
N ILE A 64 11.90 -4.73 -13.82
CA ILE A 64 11.80 -5.54 -12.60
C ILE A 64 11.28 -6.96 -12.85
N GLY A 65 10.23 -7.13 -13.66
CA GLY A 65 9.50 -8.38 -13.74
C GLY A 65 10.35 -9.58 -14.14
N ASP A 66 11.17 -9.45 -15.19
CA ASP A 66 12.00 -10.53 -15.70
C ASP A 66 13.16 -10.88 -14.75
N LYS A 67 13.60 -9.94 -13.92
CA LYS A 67 14.57 -10.22 -12.84
C LYS A 67 13.93 -11.05 -11.75
N VAL A 68 12.79 -10.59 -11.25
CA VAL A 68 12.04 -11.19 -10.14
C VAL A 68 11.49 -12.57 -10.51
N ALA A 69 11.07 -12.76 -11.77
CA ALA A 69 10.54 -14.03 -12.27
C ALA A 69 11.53 -15.21 -12.19
N LYS A 70 12.82 -14.97 -11.98
CA LYS A 70 13.82 -16.01 -11.74
C LYS A 70 13.76 -16.58 -10.32
N PHE A 71 13.12 -15.89 -9.40
CA PHE A 71 13.08 -16.22 -7.97
C PHE A 71 11.69 -16.54 -7.45
N VAL A 72 10.64 -16.03 -8.10
CA VAL A 72 9.27 -16.16 -7.64
C VAL A 72 8.32 -16.10 -8.86
N LYS A 73 7.11 -16.66 -8.72
CA LYS A 73 6.07 -16.54 -9.74
C LYS A 73 5.65 -15.07 -9.88
N VAL A 74 5.65 -14.53 -11.11
CA VAL A 74 5.24 -13.15 -11.39
C VAL A 74 4.00 -13.16 -12.30
N GLU A 75 2.99 -12.39 -11.90
CA GLU A 75 1.80 -12.15 -12.72
C GLU A 75 1.55 -10.64 -12.84
N TYR A 76 0.84 -10.25 -13.90
CA TYR A 76 0.41 -8.88 -14.16
C TYR A 76 -1.10 -8.81 -14.19
N VAL A 77 -1.63 -7.79 -13.53
CA VAL A 77 -3.04 -7.42 -13.52
C VAL A 77 -3.15 -5.99 -14.06
N TYR A 78 -4.13 -5.75 -14.91
CA TYR A 78 -4.29 -4.44 -15.50
C TYR A 78 -5.46 -3.72 -14.86
N GLN A 79 -5.17 -2.56 -14.26
CA GLN A 79 -6.21 -1.66 -13.79
C GLN A 79 -6.60 -0.72 -14.92
N SER A 80 -7.83 -0.85 -15.40
CA SER A 80 -8.41 0.00 -16.45
C SER A 80 -9.76 0.57 -15.99
N THR A 81 -10.14 1.73 -16.50
CA THR A 81 -11.41 2.38 -16.12
C THR A 81 -12.64 1.60 -16.59
N ASP A 82 -12.52 0.75 -17.62
CA ASP A 82 -13.57 -0.10 -18.14
C ASP A 82 -13.74 -1.46 -17.42
N MET A 83 -12.88 -1.76 -16.47
CA MET A 83 -13.01 -2.92 -15.57
C MET A 83 -14.13 -2.66 -14.54
N LEU A 84 -15.38 -2.76 -14.99
CA LEU A 84 -16.56 -2.47 -14.23
C LEU A 84 -17.47 -3.70 -14.08
N PRO A 85 -18.25 -3.80 -12.98
CA PRO A 85 -19.32 -4.78 -12.87
C PRO A 85 -20.36 -4.62 -13.99
N SER A 86 -21.08 -5.71 -14.28
CA SER A 86 -22.12 -5.69 -15.31
C SER A 86 -23.17 -4.61 -15.02
N GLY A 87 -23.60 -3.89 -16.08
CA GLY A 87 -24.61 -2.84 -15.97
C GLY A 87 -24.07 -1.43 -15.72
N PHE A 88 -22.77 -1.27 -15.57
CA PHE A 88 -22.12 0.05 -15.42
C PHE A 88 -21.34 0.42 -16.67
N SER A 89 -21.15 1.71 -16.88
CA SER A 89 -20.32 2.26 -17.95
C SER A 89 -19.42 3.37 -17.42
N VAL A 90 -18.28 3.56 -18.08
CA VAL A 90 -17.35 4.64 -17.73
C VAL A 90 -18.00 6.00 -18.05
N PRO A 91 -18.04 6.95 -17.10
CA PRO A 91 -18.49 8.31 -17.39
C PRO A 91 -17.69 8.94 -18.52
N ALA A 92 -18.35 9.72 -19.36
CA ALA A 92 -17.68 10.47 -20.43
C ALA A 92 -16.54 11.33 -19.83
N ASP A 93 -15.41 11.39 -20.54
CA ASP A 93 -14.20 12.15 -20.15
C ASP A 93 -13.48 11.68 -18.87
N ARG A 94 -13.87 10.56 -18.26
CA ARG A 94 -13.16 10.00 -17.12
C ARG A 94 -11.88 9.31 -17.57
N VAL A 95 -10.73 9.81 -17.11
CA VAL A 95 -9.40 9.22 -17.31
C VAL A 95 -8.78 8.72 -16.00
N LYS A 96 -9.35 9.15 -14.85
CA LYS A 96 -8.83 8.82 -13.52
C LYS A 96 -9.19 7.38 -13.16
N PRO A 97 -8.23 6.55 -12.67
CA PRO A 97 -8.52 5.22 -12.14
C PRO A 97 -9.54 5.28 -10.98
N TRP A 98 -10.20 4.16 -10.72
CA TRP A 98 -11.25 4.08 -9.70
C TRP A 98 -10.73 3.99 -8.25
N GLY A 99 -9.42 3.95 -8.04
CA GLY A 99 -8.82 3.91 -6.71
C GLY A 99 -8.21 2.56 -6.35
N THR A 100 -7.69 2.45 -5.12
CA THR A 100 -6.88 1.31 -4.67
C THR A 100 -7.73 0.06 -4.36
N ALA A 101 -8.96 0.20 -3.89
CA ALA A 101 -9.85 -0.96 -3.72
C ALA A 101 -10.24 -1.57 -5.06
N HIS A 102 -10.52 -0.74 -6.08
CA HIS A 102 -10.76 -1.23 -7.44
C HIS A 102 -9.52 -1.93 -8.02
N ALA A 103 -8.32 -1.48 -7.70
CA ALA A 103 -7.10 -2.18 -8.13
C ALA A 103 -7.08 -3.63 -7.63
N ILE A 104 -7.48 -3.85 -6.36
CA ILE A 104 -7.61 -5.19 -5.79
C ILE A 104 -8.76 -5.98 -6.44
N TYR A 105 -9.90 -5.33 -6.73
CA TYR A 105 -10.99 -5.96 -7.48
C TYR A 105 -10.52 -6.51 -8.83
N CYS A 106 -9.62 -5.82 -9.53
CA CYS A 106 -9.04 -6.31 -10.80
C CYS A 106 -8.22 -7.61 -10.63
N CYS A 107 -7.84 -7.99 -9.40
CA CYS A 107 -7.15 -9.26 -9.12
C CYS A 107 -8.08 -10.48 -9.09
N LYS A 108 -9.40 -10.32 -9.28
CA LYS A 108 -10.37 -11.41 -9.27
C LYS A 108 -9.98 -12.52 -10.23
N GLY A 109 -9.93 -13.77 -9.72
CA GLY A 109 -9.49 -14.96 -10.46
C GLY A 109 -7.98 -15.07 -10.70
N LYS A 110 -7.18 -14.11 -10.21
CA LYS A 110 -5.71 -14.12 -10.28
C LYS A 110 -5.06 -14.34 -8.92
N VAL A 111 -5.64 -13.80 -7.86
CA VAL A 111 -5.19 -14.00 -6.48
C VAL A 111 -6.23 -14.85 -5.77
N ASN A 112 -5.86 -16.09 -5.41
CA ASN A 112 -6.74 -17.08 -4.80
C ASN A 112 -6.17 -17.59 -3.46
N GLU A 113 -5.08 -17.04 -3.00
CA GLU A 113 -4.39 -17.28 -1.74
C GLU A 113 -4.36 -16.00 -0.89
N PRO A 114 -4.12 -16.09 0.45
CA PRO A 114 -3.90 -14.91 1.26
C PRO A 114 -2.78 -14.04 0.71
N PHE A 115 -2.93 -12.73 0.85
CA PHE A 115 -2.03 -11.80 0.18
C PHE A 115 -1.72 -10.54 1.01
N MET A 116 -0.55 -9.97 0.75
CA MET A 116 -0.14 -8.67 1.23
C MET A 116 -0.30 -7.63 0.11
N VAL A 117 -0.80 -6.45 0.44
CA VAL A 117 -0.90 -5.30 -0.49
C VAL A 117 0.04 -4.20 -0.06
N ILE A 118 0.79 -3.64 -1.00
CA ILE A 118 1.66 -2.47 -0.79
C ILE A 118 1.58 -1.50 -1.97
N ASN A 119 2.00 -0.26 -1.74
CA ASN A 119 2.26 0.72 -2.79
C ASN A 119 3.61 0.44 -3.47
N SER A 120 3.74 0.81 -4.72
CA SER A 120 4.96 0.60 -5.52
C SER A 120 6.06 1.64 -5.29
N ASP A 121 5.73 2.75 -4.66
CA ASP A 121 6.60 3.91 -4.48
C ASP A 121 7.06 4.13 -3.03
N ASP A 122 6.76 3.16 -2.16
CA ASP A 122 7.05 3.18 -0.74
C ASP A 122 8.05 2.08 -0.37
N PHE A 123 9.03 2.43 0.47
CA PHE A 123 9.90 1.48 1.14
C PHE A 123 9.33 1.12 2.51
N TYR A 124 9.04 -0.15 2.70
CA TYR A 124 8.36 -0.65 3.89
C TYR A 124 9.29 -1.24 4.95
N GLY A 125 10.46 -1.74 4.52
CA GLY A 125 11.35 -2.54 5.38
C GLY A 125 10.86 -3.98 5.54
N ARG A 126 11.78 -4.83 6.01
CA ARG A 126 11.51 -6.28 6.13
C ARG A 126 10.48 -6.60 7.20
N GLY A 127 10.44 -5.88 8.30
CA GLY A 127 9.51 -6.12 9.40
C GLY A 127 8.05 -6.05 8.99
N ALA A 128 7.69 -5.20 8.02
CA ALA A 128 6.34 -5.18 7.47
C ALA A 128 5.97 -6.50 6.78
N SER A 129 6.87 -7.03 5.95
CA SER A 129 6.67 -8.33 5.28
C SER A 129 6.67 -9.49 6.25
N GLU A 130 7.53 -9.47 7.27
CA GLU A 130 7.57 -10.47 8.35
C GLU A 130 6.27 -10.49 9.14
N ASN A 131 5.77 -9.32 9.52
CA ASN A 131 4.51 -9.17 10.25
C ASN A 131 3.35 -9.80 9.50
N ILE A 132 3.13 -9.41 8.24
CA ILE A 132 2.02 -9.91 7.43
C ILE A 132 2.21 -11.39 7.11
N SER A 133 3.42 -11.83 6.80
CA SER A 133 3.72 -13.24 6.54
C SER A 133 3.39 -14.14 7.75
N ASN A 134 3.88 -13.74 8.92
CA ASN A 134 3.61 -14.48 10.17
C ASN A 134 2.12 -14.48 10.51
N TRP A 135 1.44 -13.34 10.30
CA TRP A 135 0.01 -13.27 10.52
C TRP A 135 -0.75 -14.22 9.58
N ILE A 136 -0.42 -14.26 8.28
CA ILE A 136 -1.04 -15.18 7.33
C ILE A 136 -0.86 -16.63 7.76
N GLU A 137 0.34 -17.01 8.23
CA GLU A 137 0.66 -18.40 8.63
C GLU A 137 -0.05 -18.85 9.90
N ASN A 138 -0.36 -17.92 10.80
CA ASN A 138 -0.93 -18.22 12.10
C ASN A 138 -2.43 -17.88 12.21
N THR A 139 -3.04 -17.29 11.17
CA THR A 139 -4.45 -16.90 11.19
C THR A 139 -5.33 -18.02 10.66
N ASP A 140 -6.32 -18.40 11.46
CA ASP A 140 -7.45 -19.19 10.99
C ASP A 140 -8.45 -18.27 10.28
N PHE A 141 -8.56 -18.39 8.95
CA PHE A 141 -9.49 -17.63 8.13
C PHE A 141 -10.91 -18.22 8.08
N SER A 142 -11.17 -19.30 8.81
CA SER A 142 -12.53 -19.83 8.94
C SER A 142 -13.37 -18.92 9.83
N GLY A 143 -14.67 -18.86 9.58
CA GLY A 143 -15.63 -18.10 10.38
C GLY A 143 -16.34 -16.99 9.60
N ASP A 144 -17.36 -16.41 10.25
CA ASP A 144 -18.28 -15.47 9.59
C ASP A 144 -17.67 -14.08 9.38
N LYS A 145 -16.73 -13.67 10.25
CA LYS A 145 -16.03 -12.40 10.13
C LYS A 145 -14.73 -12.58 9.38
N LYS A 146 -14.50 -11.71 8.41
CA LYS A 146 -13.21 -11.62 7.73
C LYS A 146 -12.13 -11.15 8.70
N LYS A 147 -10.95 -11.72 8.61
CA LYS A 147 -9.79 -11.28 9.38
C LYS A 147 -8.81 -10.60 8.44
N PHE A 148 -8.44 -9.38 8.78
CA PHE A 148 -7.45 -8.58 8.07
C PHE A 148 -6.30 -8.25 9.01
N ALA A 149 -5.18 -7.83 8.44
CA ALA A 149 -4.10 -7.23 9.18
C ALA A 149 -3.58 -5.96 8.49
N MET A 150 -2.96 -5.11 9.28
CA MET A 150 -2.26 -3.94 8.77
C MET A 150 -0.89 -3.86 9.44
N SER A 151 0.19 -3.76 8.65
CA SER A 151 1.48 -3.36 9.22
C SER A 151 1.47 -1.86 9.48
N ALA A 152 1.51 -1.49 10.75
CA ALA A 152 1.42 -0.12 11.21
C ALA A 152 2.80 0.41 11.60
N TYR A 153 3.05 1.68 11.29
CA TYR A 153 4.31 2.36 11.57
C TYR A 153 4.13 3.37 12.69
N PHE A 154 5.10 3.47 13.59
CA PHE A 154 5.12 4.61 14.50
C PHE A 154 5.17 5.90 13.69
N LEU A 155 4.25 6.81 13.95
CA LEU A 155 4.10 8.05 13.18
C LEU A 155 5.42 8.84 13.10
N LYS A 156 6.19 8.86 14.19
CA LYS A 156 7.52 9.48 14.25
C LYS A 156 8.52 8.94 13.21
N ASN A 157 8.34 7.69 12.75
CA ASN A 157 9.21 7.03 11.76
C ASN A 157 8.77 7.31 10.31
N THR A 158 7.71 8.11 10.11
CA THR A 158 7.14 8.43 8.79
C THR A 158 7.11 9.93 8.50
N LEU A 159 7.66 10.75 9.39
CA LEU A 159 7.74 12.20 9.22
C LEU A 159 8.91 12.57 8.30
N THR A 160 8.85 13.77 7.75
CA THR A 160 9.93 14.40 6.97
C THR A 160 10.38 15.70 7.65
N GLU A 161 11.65 16.06 7.45
CA GLU A 161 12.18 17.37 7.86
C GLU A 161 11.77 18.50 6.89
N ASN A 162 11.22 18.14 5.72
CA ASN A 162 10.98 19.08 4.60
C ASN A 162 9.53 19.61 4.57
N GLY A 163 8.77 19.50 5.69
CA GLY A 163 7.41 20.03 5.73
C GLY A 163 6.40 19.09 6.40
N THR A 164 5.15 19.23 6.01
CA THR A 164 4.05 18.42 6.57
C THR A 164 3.80 17.15 5.76
N VAL A 165 3.32 16.12 6.44
CA VAL A 165 2.86 14.87 5.82
C VAL A 165 1.38 14.62 6.10
N SER A 166 0.72 13.82 5.26
CA SER A 166 -0.62 13.29 5.52
C SER A 166 -0.54 11.81 5.84
N ARG A 167 -1.22 11.36 6.91
CA ARG A 167 -1.21 9.97 7.36
C ARG A 167 -2.56 9.55 7.93
N GLY A 168 -2.93 8.30 7.67
CA GLY A 168 -4.03 7.64 8.37
C GLY A 168 -3.61 7.27 9.79
N VAL A 169 -3.91 8.13 10.76
CA VAL A 169 -3.63 7.86 12.18
C VAL A 169 -4.62 6.82 12.69
N CYS A 170 -4.11 5.76 13.30
CA CYS A 170 -4.92 4.62 13.73
C CYS A 170 -5.43 4.81 15.17
N ASP A 171 -6.71 4.52 15.39
CA ASP A 171 -7.28 4.25 16.70
C ASP A 171 -7.28 2.74 16.93
N VAL A 172 -6.53 2.28 17.91
CA VAL A 172 -6.29 0.86 18.20
C VAL A 172 -6.78 0.55 19.61
N ASP A 173 -7.47 -0.57 19.78
CA ASP A 173 -7.93 -1.00 21.10
C ASP A 173 -6.83 -1.71 21.91
N GLU A 174 -7.15 -2.05 23.17
CA GLU A 174 -6.25 -2.74 24.09
C GLU A 174 -5.81 -4.15 23.64
N ASN A 175 -6.52 -4.74 22.68
CA ASN A 175 -6.21 -6.04 22.09
C ASN A 175 -5.40 -5.93 20.79
N GLY A 176 -5.02 -4.73 20.37
CA GLY A 176 -4.30 -4.49 19.12
C GLY A 176 -5.20 -4.54 17.88
N GLN A 177 -6.54 -4.37 18.06
CA GLN A 177 -7.49 -4.31 16.96
C GLN A 177 -7.74 -2.90 16.50
N LEU A 178 -7.77 -2.70 15.19
CA LEU A 178 -8.10 -1.41 14.60
C LEU A 178 -9.56 -1.07 14.83
N LYS A 179 -9.83 0.12 15.39
CA LYS A 179 -11.18 0.69 15.51
C LYS A 179 -11.48 1.65 14.38
N ASP A 180 -10.51 2.50 14.04
CA ASP A 180 -10.67 3.52 13.01
C ASP A 180 -9.31 3.95 12.46
N VAL A 181 -9.34 4.51 11.24
CA VAL A 181 -8.20 5.19 10.62
C VAL A 181 -8.64 6.60 10.25
N ILE A 182 -8.08 7.58 10.93
CA ILE A 182 -8.42 8.99 10.73
C ILE A 182 -7.33 9.64 9.88
N GLU A 183 -7.68 10.05 8.66
CA GLU A 183 -6.76 10.78 7.81
C GLU A 183 -6.47 12.16 8.42
N ARG A 184 -5.22 12.37 8.83
CA ARG A 184 -4.72 13.66 9.31
C ARG A 184 -3.80 14.26 8.27
N THR A 185 -4.16 15.41 7.79
CA THR A 185 -3.34 16.20 6.88
C THR A 185 -2.44 17.14 7.68
N LYS A 186 -1.31 17.57 7.07
CA LYS A 186 -0.41 18.56 7.67
C LYS A 186 0.09 18.18 9.07
N ILE A 187 0.67 16.98 9.19
CA ILE A 187 1.35 16.51 10.40
C ILE A 187 2.84 16.90 10.29
N MET A 188 3.39 17.44 11.36
CA MET A 188 4.83 17.73 11.50
C MET A 188 5.24 17.80 12.97
N ARG A 189 6.54 18.03 13.25
CA ARG A 189 6.99 18.40 14.60
C ARG A 189 6.85 19.90 14.80
N VAL A 190 6.12 20.28 15.88
CA VAL A 190 5.98 21.66 16.36
C VAL A 190 6.51 21.67 17.79
N ASP A 191 7.51 22.49 18.07
CA ASP A 191 8.18 22.58 19.39
C ASP A 191 8.63 21.21 19.93
N GLY A 192 9.13 20.33 19.02
CA GLY A 192 9.61 19.00 19.34
C GLY A 192 8.53 17.90 19.46
N LYS A 193 7.24 18.27 19.45
CA LYS A 193 6.09 17.35 19.56
C LYS A 193 5.45 17.09 18.20
N ILE A 194 4.98 15.86 17.97
CA ILE A 194 4.22 15.52 16.77
C ILE A 194 2.86 16.20 16.88
N SER A 195 2.50 16.99 15.88
CA SER A 195 1.24 17.73 15.88
C SER A 195 0.64 17.79 14.48
N PHE A 196 -0.68 17.93 14.39
CA PHE A 196 -1.39 18.14 13.14
C PHE A 196 -2.24 19.41 13.20
N THR A 197 -2.59 19.93 12.04
CA THR A 197 -3.51 21.06 11.92
C THR A 197 -4.52 20.83 10.79
N GLU A 198 -5.74 21.31 10.98
CA GLU A 198 -6.79 21.32 9.94
C GLU A 198 -6.99 22.73 9.36
N ASP A 199 -6.61 23.77 10.08
CA ASP A 199 -6.85 25.19 9.75
C ASP A 199 -5.57 26.02 9.56
N GLU A 200 -4.40 25.40 9.70
CA GLU A 200 -3.05 26.02 9.67
C GLU A 200 -2.78 27.02 10.81
N LYS A 201 -3.68 27.11 11.77
CA LYS A 201 -3.56 28.05 12.89
C LYS A 201 -3.47 27.33 14.23
N THR A 202 -4.29 26.30 14.41
CA THR A 202 -4.37 25.54 15.65
C THR A 202 -3.67 24.19 15.45
N TRP A 203 -2.66 23.92 16.28
CA TRP A 203 -1.93 22.65 16.27
C TRP A 203 -2.40 21.76 17.41
N THR A 204 -2.78 20.54 17.10
CA THR A 204 -3.19 19.52 18.08
C THR A 204 -2.09 18.47 18.17
N GLU A 205 -1.61 18.23 19.38
CA GLU A 205 -0.57 17.24 19.67
C GLU A 205 -1.10 15.82 19.48
N LEU A 206 -0.25 14.95 18.91
CA LEU A 206 -0.45 13.51 18.79
C LEU A 206 0.55 12.80 19.71
N PRO A 207 0.19 11.63 20.30
CA PRO A 207 1.10 10.83 21.09
C PRO A 207 2.36 10.41 20.29
N GLU A 208 3.52 10.37 20.94
CA GLU A 208 4.79 9.96 20.32
C GLU A 208 4.81 8.47 19.91
N ASP A 209 3.96 7.67 20.53
CA ASP A 209 3.79 6.24 20.28
C ASP A 209 2.61 5.92 19.37
N CYS A 210 1.89 6.92 18.86
CA CYS A 210 0.79 6.65 17.95
C CYS A 210 1.29 6.02 16.65
N VAL A 211 0.47 5.14 16.09
CA VAL A 211 0.76 4.42 14.86
C VAL A 211 -0.11 4.91 13.70
N CYS A 212 0.39 4.73 12.49
CA CYS A 212 -0.31 5.13 11.28
C CYS A 212 -0.26 4.05 10.21
N SER A 213 -1.27 4.06 9.36
CA SER A 213 -1.34 3.26 8.15
C SER A 213 -0.46 3.86 7.05
N MET A 214 0.37 3.00 6.45
CA MET A 214 1.12 3.31 5.23
C MET A 214 0.65 2.44 4.05
N ASN A 215 -0.62 2.00 4.09
CA ASN A 215 -1.25 1.17 3.08
C ASN A 215 -0.56 -0.19 2.86
N CYS A 216 -0.06 -0.79 3.95
CA CYS A 216 0.48 -2.16 3.97
C CYS A 216 -0.53 -3.08 4.68
N TRP A 217 -1.25 -3.88 3.90
CA TRP A 217 -2.37 -4.68 4.37
C TRP A 217 -2.18 -6.17 4.11
N GLY A 218 -2.70 -7.00 5.00
CA GLY A 218 -2.85 -8.44 4.84
C GLY A 218 -4.32 -8.83 4.73
N PHE A 219 -4.66 -9.63 3.74
CA PHE A 219 -6.03 -10.05 3.44
C PHE A 219 -6.14 -11.54 3.15
N PRO A 220 -7.28 -12.20 3.48
CA PRO A 220 -7.64 -13.47 2.88
C PRO A 220 -8.06 -13.27 1.41
N ALA A 221 -7.96 -14.33 0.59
CA ALA A 221 -8.28 -14.25 -0.84
C ALA A 221 -9.72 -13.85 -1.13
N ASP A 222 -10.65 -14.30 -0.30
CA ASP A 222 -12.08 -14.11 -0.47
C ASP A 222 -12.57 -12.66 -0.23
N VAL A 223 -11.71 -11.77 0.25
CA VAL A 223 -12.03 -10.34 0.31
C VAL A 223 -12.28 -9.76 -1.08
N ILE A 224 -11.68 -10.32 -2.12
CA ILE A 224 -11.83 -9.84 -3.51
C ILE A 224 -13.28 -9.97 -3.98
N ASP A 225 -14.00 -10.99 -3.54
CA ASP A 225 -15.42 -11.16 -3.86
C ASP A 225 -16.30 -10.14 -3.11
N GLU A 226 -15.94 -9.77 -1.88
CA GLU A 226 -16.63 -8.74 -1.11
C GLU A 226 -16.50 -7.35 -1.75
N ILE A 227 -15.34 -7.04 -2.31
CA ILE A 227 -15.05 -5.73 -2.94
C ILE A 227 -16.06 -5.39 -4.03
N GLU A 228 -16.54 -6.38 -4.79
CA GLU A 228 -17.48 -6.14 -5.89
C GLU A 228 -18.77 -5.47 -5.43
N SER A 229 -19.34 -5.91 -4.31
CA SER A 229 -20.58 -5.36 -3.77
C SER A 229 -20.42 -3.90 -3.34
N TYR A 230 -19.33 -3.59 -2.62
CA TYR A 230 -19.01 -2.21 -2.21
C TYR A 230 -18.65 -1.32 -3.40
N PHE A 231 -18.01 -1.88 -4.41
CA PHE A 231 -17.72 -1.13 -5.64
C PHE A 231 -19.00 -0.78 -6.41
N ILE A 232 -19.97 -1.69 -6.46
CA ILE A 232 -21.30 -1.43 -7.03
C ILE A 232 -22.02 -0.30 -6.29
N ASP A 233 -21.97 -0.29 -4.96
CA ASP A 233 -22.57 0.76 -4.15
C ASP A 233 -21.85 2.10 -4.32
N PHE A 234 -20.55 2.11 -4.39
CA PHE A 234 -19.75 3.29 -4.74
C PHE A 234 -20.14 3.85 -6.13
N LEU A 235 -20.26 2.99 -7.13
CA LEU A 235 -20.65 3.38 -8.48
C LEU A 235 -22.06 3.99 -8.55
N LYS A 236 -22.99 3.54 -7.71
CA LYS A 236 -24.37 4.05 -7.64
C LYS A 236 -24.49 5.36 -6.87
N ASN A 237 -23.75 5.50 -5.77
CA ASN A 237 -23.98 6.53 -4.78
C ASN A 237 -22.97 7.68 -4.83
N GLU A 238 -21.70 7.39 -5.06
CA GLU A 238 -20.63 8.41 -5.01
C GLU A 238 -20.22 8.92 -6.40
N VAL A 239 -20.21 8.03 -7.40
CA VAL A 239 -19.82 8.43 -8.75
C VAL A 239 -20.74 9.48 -9.37
N PRO A 240 -22.07 9.45 -9.19
CA PRO A 240 -22.96 10.50 -9.70
C PRO A 240 -22.63 11.90 -9.18
N GLU A 241 -22.16 12.02 -7.94
CA GLU A 241 -21.79 13.29 -7.30
C GLU A 241 -20.47 13.88 -7.85
N ASN A 242 -19.54 13.01 -8.24
CA ASN A 242 -18.25 13.43 -8.79
C ASN A 242 -17.71 12.42 -9.82
N PRO A 243 -18.34 12.34 -11.03
CA PRO A 243 -18.09 11.26 -11.98
C PRO A 243 -16.65 11.18 -12.51
N LEU A 244 -15.92 12.30 -12.53
CA LEU A 244 -14.57 12.36 -13.08
C LEU A 244 -13.46 12.12 -12.05
N LYS A 245 -13.74 12.31 -10.73
CA LYS A 245 -12.67 12.36 -9.72
C LYS A 245 -12.88 11.42 -8.53
N SER A 246 -14.12 10.90 -8.27
CA SER A 246 -14.35 9.97 -7.16
C SER A 246 -13.44 8.73 -7.26
N GLU A 247 -12.95 8.28 -6.12
CA GLU A 247 -12.06 7.12 -6.01
C GLU A 247 -12.52 6.20 -4.87
N PHE A 248 -12.56 4.91 -5.17
CA PHE A 248 -12.85 3.84 -4.24
C PHE A 248 -11.53 3.38 -3.59
N TYR A 249 -11.24 3.92 -2.41
CA TYR A 249 -9.99 3.65 -1.70
C TYR A 249 -10.08 2.43 -0.81
N LEU A 250 -8.99 1.65 -0.75
CA LEU A 250 -8.89 0.46 0.10
C LEU A 250 -9.11 0.74 1.60
N PRO A 251 -8.55 1.81 2.20
CA PRO A 251 -8.84 2.13 3.59
C PRO A 251 -10.33 2.43 3.88
N PHE A 252 -11.06 2.99 2.92
CA PHE A 252 -12.50 3.25 3.09
C PHE A 252 -13.31 1.97 3.06
N LEU A 253 -13.00 1.04 2.15
CA LEU A 253 -13.58 -0.29 2.16
C LEU A 253 -13.37 -0.99 3.51
N VAL A 254 -12.15 -0.96 4.05
CA VAL A 254 -11.84 -1.57 5.35
C VAL A 254 -12.66 -0.91 6.46
N ARG A 255 -12.76 0.43 6.47
CA ARG A 255 -13.57 1.18 7.44
C ARG A 255 -15.05 0.77 7.37
N ASP A 256 -15.60 0.64 6.16
CA ASP A 256 -17.00 0.28 5.98
C ASP A 256 -17.27 -1.15 6.47
N LEU A 257 -16.39 -2.10 6.16
CA LEU A 257 -16.45 -3.47 6.67
C LEU A 257 -16.33 -3.54 8.21
N LEU A 258 -15.47 -2.70 8.81
CA LEU A 258 -15.36 -2.57 10.27
C LEU A 258 -16.66 -2.03 10.87
N SER A 259 -17.21 -0.94 10.31
CA SER A 259 -18.43 -0.30 10.80
C SER A 259 -19.64 -1.24 10.76
N GLU A 260 -19.69 -2.13 9.76
CA GLU A 260 -20.71 -3.15 9.60
C GLU A 260 -20.44 -4.42 10.43
N ASN A 261 -19.35 -4.45 11.21
CA ASN A 261 -18.93 -5.60 12.02
C ASN A 261 -18.68 -6.87 11.19
N LYS A 262 -18.31 -6.72 9.92
CA LYS A 262 -18.01 -7.81 8.97
C LYS A 262 -16.56 -8.25 9.00
N CYS A 263 -15.65 -7.42 9.51
CA CYS A 263 -14.25 -7.81 9.66
C CYS A 263 -13.67 -7.41 11.02
N THR A 264 -12.48 -7.91 11.29
CA THR A 264 -11.54 -7.43 12.31
C THR A 264 -10.21 -7.12 11.62
N VAL A 265 -9.42 -6.22 12.19
CA VAL A 265 -8.11 -5.85 11.65
C VAL A 265 -7.07 -5.88 12.76
N ASP A 266 -6.14 -6.83 12.68
CA ASP A 266 -4.98 -6.88 13.57
C ASP A 266 -3.97 -5.78 13.19
N VAL A 267 -3.62 -4.93 14.14
CA VAL A 267 -2.61 -3.87 13.95
C VAL A 267 -1.25 -4.41 14.36
N LEU A 268 -0.39 -4.63 13.37
CA LEU A 268 0.94 -5.24 13.54
C LEU A 268 2.00 -4.15 13.49
N GLU A 269 2.48 -3.71 14.65
CA GLU A 269 3.48 -2.65 14.73
C GLU A 269 4.82 -3.06 14.12
N THR A 270 5.43 -2.17 13.34
CA THR A 270 6.81 -2.31 12.89
C THR A 270 7.68 -1.17 13.42
N LYS A 271 8.95 -1.49 13.73
CA LYS A 271 9.97 -0.52 14.14
C LYS A 271 10.73 0.03 12.94
N ASP A 272 10.48 -0.48 11.75
CA ASP A 272 11.15 -0.05 10.54
C ASP A 272 10.87 1.43 10.25
N LYS A 273 11.81 2.06 9.59
CA LYS A 273 11.62 3.40 9.05
C LYS A 273 10.97 3.27 7.69
N TRP A 274 9.82 3.92 7.54
CA TRP A 274 9.20 4.08 6.24
C TRP A 274 9.80 5.30 5.53
N PHE A 275 9.98 5.20 4.23
CA PHE A 275 10.24 6.34 3.36
C PHE A 275 9.73 6.06 1.94
N GLY A 276 9.44 7.12 1.21
CA GLY A 276 8.93 7.04 -0.16
C GLY A 276 9.35 8.26 -0.98
N VAL A 277 9.20 8.13 -2.29
CA VAL A 277 9.46 9.24 -3.22
C VAL A 277 8.13 9.89 -3.59
N THR A 278 7.72 10.92 -2.88
CA THR A 278 6.50 11.68 -3.21
C THR A 278 6.82 12.79 -4.20
N TYR A 279 7.90 13.49 -3.97
CA TYR A 279 8.43 14.58 -4.80
C TYR A 279 9.83 14.22 -5.32
N LYS A 280 10.30 14.89 -6.39
CA LYS A 280 11.68 14.70 -6.89
C LYS A 280 12.74 15.04 -5.84
N GLU A 281 12.42 15.99 -4.98
CA GLU A 281 13.25 16.48 -3.89
C GLU A 281 13.49 15.43 -2.81
N ASP A 282 12.59 14.44 -2.67
CA ASP A 282 12.75 13.35 -1.71
C ASP A 282 13.82 12.33 -2.14
N LYS A 283 14.11 12.24 -3.45
CA LYS A 283 14.99 11.20 -4.01
C LYS A 283 16.38 11.16 -3.38
N PRO A 284 17.11 12.28 -3.15
CA PRO A 284 18.43 12.24 -2.52
C PRO A 284 18.40 11.59 -1.13
N ASP A 285 17.37 11.84 -0.33
CA ASP A 285 17.24 11.29 1.02
C ASP A 285 16.87 9.81 0.98
N VAL A 286 16.05 9.39 0.00
CA VAL A 286 15.74 7.98 -0.25
C VAL A 286 17.00 7.23 -0.68
N VAL A 287 17.79 7.74 -1.63
CA VAL A 287 19.05 7.14 -2.08
C VAL A 287 20.02 6.99 -0.91
N LYS A 288 20.18 8.03 -0.08
CA LYS A 288 21.02 7.99 1.11
C LYS A 288 20.53 6.95 2.12
N SER A 289 19.22 6.85 2.33
CA SER A 289 18.64 5.87 3.25
C SER A 289 18.85 4.43 2.78
N VAL A 290 18.61 4.18 1.49
CA VAL A 290 18.87 2.87 0.87
C VAL A 290 20.36 2.50 0.94
N GLN A 291 21.26 3.43 0.62
CA GLN A 291 22.69 3.20 0.70
C GLN A 291 23.12 2.86 2.13
N ALA A 292 22.61 3.55 3.14
CA ALA A 292 22.89 3.25 4.54
C ALA A 292 22.43 1.84 4.96
N LEU A 293 21.29 1.36 4.42
CA LEU A 293 20.82 -0.01 4.66
C LEU A 293 21.72 -1.06 4.00
N VAL A 294 22.24 -0.78 2.80
CA VAL A 294 23.22 -1.66 2.13
C VAL A 294 24.55 -1.67 2.86
N ASP A 295 25.08 -0.51 3.23
CA ASP A 295 26.35 -0.38 3.97
C ASP A 295 26.27 -1.02 5.35
N GLY A 296 25.09 -0.97 5.99
CA GLY A 296 24.78 -1.65 7.25
C GLY A 296 24.53 -3.15 7.13
N GLY A 297 24.56 -3.73 5.93
CA GLY A 297 24.39 -5.16 5.68
C GLY A 297 22.94 -5.66 5.75
N ALA A 298 21.94 -4.76 5.83
CA ALA A 298 20.53 -5.14 5.79
C ALA A 298 20.13 -5.71 4.42
N TYR A 299 20.75 -5.19 3.35
CA TYR A 299 20.57 -5.69 1.98
C TYR A 299 21.92 -5.92 1.30
N PRO A 300 22.02 -6.93 0.43
CA PRO A 300 23.19 -7.07 -0.43
C PRO A 300 23.23 -5.97 -1.48
N ALA A 301 24.43 -5.57 -1.92
CA ALA A 301 24.57 -4.59 -3.01
C ALA A 301 23.91 -5.05 -4.33
N GLU A 302 23.79 -6.37 -4.53
CA GLU A 302 23.09 -6.98 -5.66
C GLU A 302 21.99 -7.90 -5.14
N LEU A 303 20.74 -7.39 -5.18
CA LEU A 303 19.57 -8.10 -4.64
C LEU A 303 19.24 -9.39 -5.40
N TRP A 304 19.54 -9.43 -6.71
CA TRP A 304 19.09 -10.50 -7.64
C TRP A 304 20.23 -11.34 -8.17
N LYS A 305 21.10 -11.81 -7.28
CA LYS A 305 22.14 -12.81 -7.55
C LYS A 305 21.77 -14.20 -7.10
#